data_8f580e696d2aee4fcb293fd28a9cc9f3
#
_entry.id   8f580e696d2aee4fcb293fd28a9cc9f3
#
_cell.length_a   1.000
_cell.length_b   1.000
_cell.length_c   1.000
_cell.angle_alpha   90.00
_cell.angle_beta   90.00
_cell.angle_gamma   90.00
#
_symmetry.space_group_name_H-M   'P 1'
#
loop_
_entity.id
_entity.type
_entity.pdbx_description
1 polymer ?
#
loop_
_entity_poly.entity_id
_entity_poly.type
_entity_poly.pdbx_seq_one_letter_code
_entity_poly.pdbx_strand_id
1 'polypeptide(L)'
;AVMRGAVVAFGFVYIHPLADGNGRLHRFLINDVLRRDDAVQDPVIVPVSTLITRDAAEQRVYNNLLDTVSRPLMSALAGHYGFTVYQTTYPDGIVSNFQFSGEAIARPLWRSIDLTQHVVWLADALKRTIHEHMRHEAHYLQQHAQARAAIKEMIEMPDLQIDRIIRSAETNQGKLSNALAKEIPALTETGLWDAIMSAITAVFHRAA
;
A
#
# COMPACT_ATOMS: atom_id res chain seq x y z
N ALA A 1 -17.68 5.85 -1.50
CA ALA A 1 -16.37 5.26 -1.74
C ALA A 1 -15.99 4.25 -0.64
N VAL A 2 -15.82 4.68 0.63
CA VAL A 2 -15.29 3.83 1.72
C VAL A 2 -16.13 2.56 1.94
N MET A 3 -17.45 2.67 1.99
CA MET A 3 -18.34 1.52 2.15
C MET A 3 -18.17 0.52 0.99
N ARG A 4 -18.17 0.98 -0.25
CA ARG A 4 -17.93 0.11 -1.43
C ARG A 4 -16.53 -0.51 -1.39
N GLY A 5 -15.52 0.27 -1.02
CA GLY A 5 -14.16 -0.21 -0.86
C GLY A 5 -14.05 -1.33 0.17
N ALA A 6 -14.70 -1.18 1.32
CA ALA A 6 -14.74 -2.22 2.34
C ALA A 6 -15.45 -3.49 1.84
N VAL A 7 -16.64 -3.36 1.27
CA VAL A 7 -17.42 -4.51 0.77
C VAL A 7 -16.65 -5.29 -0.30
N VAL A 8 -16.09 -4.59 -1.29
CA VAL A 8 -15.34 -5.24 -2.38
C VAL A 8 -14.07 -5.90 -1.87
N ALA A 9 -13.27 -5.16 -1.08
CA ALA A 9 -11.97 -5.65 -0.62
C ALA A 9 -12.09 -6.78 0.40
N PHE A 10 -12.95 -6.64 1.42
CA PHE A 10 -13.15 -7.69 2.43
C PHE A 10 -13.92 -8.88 1.87
N GLY A 11 -14.92 -8.64 1.00
CA GLY A 11 -15.58 -9.73 0.27
C GLY A 11 -14.58 -10.58 -0.51
N PHE A 12 -13.66 -9.94 -1.22
CA PHE A 12 -12.60 -10.64 -1.95
C PHE A 12 -11.67 -11.46 -1.02
N VAL A 13 -11.24 -10.89 0.12
CA VAL A 13 -10.35 -11.61 1.04
C VAL A 13 -11.03 -12.80 1.69
N TYR A 14 -12.34 -12.74 1.94
CA TYR A 14 -13.11 -13.86 2.47
C TYR A 14 -13.32 -14.98 1.44
N ILE A 15 -13.54 -14.65 0.17
CA ILE A 15 -13.64 -15.64 -0.92
C ILE A 15 -12.28 -16.33 -1.12
N HIS A 16 -11.18 -15.59 -0.96
CA HIS A 16 -9.80 -16.06 -1.04
C HIS A 16 -9.50 -16.90 -2.30
N PRO A 17 -9.82 -16.41 -3.52
CA PRO A 17 -9.86 -17.25 -4.72
C PRO A 17 -8.51 -17.62 -5.29
N LEU A 18 -7.42 -16.96 -4.87
CA LEU A 18 -6.09 -17.17 -5.43
C LEU A 18 -5.23 -18.02 -4.49
N ALA A 19 -4.33 -18.83 -5.06
CA ALA A 19 -3.35 -19.59 -4.29
C ALA A 19 -2.37 -18.67 -3.53
N ASP A 20 -2.01 -17.50 -4.10
CA ASP A 20 -1.22 -16.45 -3.46
C ASP A 20 -1.66 -15.07 -3.97
N GLY A 21 -1.35 -14.03 -3.20
CA GLY A 21 -1.60 -12.64 -3.60
C GLY A 21 -2.93 -12.05 -3.18
N ASN A 22 -3.81 -12.82 -2.50
CA ASN A 22 -5.13 -12.32 -2.06
C ASN A 22 -5.02 -11.05 -1.21
N GLY A 23 -4.05 -10.99 -0.28
CA GLY A 23 -3.82 -9.80 0.53
C GLY A 23 -3.34 -8.59 -0.29
N ARG A 24 -2.54 -8.80 -1.33
CA ARG A 24 -2.10 -7.73 -2.24
C ARG A 24 -3.29 -7.19 -3.05
N LEU A 25 -4.10 -8.09 -3.59
CA LEU A 25 -5.27 -7.71 -4.38
C LEU A 25 -6.36 -7.06 -3.52
N HIS A 26 -6.57 -7.52 -2.30
CA HIS A 26 -7.44 -6.85 -1.32
C HIS A 26 -7.07 -5.36 -1.16
N ARG A 27 -5.80 -5.06 -0.93
CA ARG A 27 -5.31 -3.67 -0.77
C ARG A 27 -5.37 -2.87 -2.07
N PHE A 28 -5.15 -3.51 -3.21
CA PHE A 28 -5.33 -2.89 -4.52
C PHE A 28 -6.80 -2.51 -4.75
N LEU A 29 -7.74 -3.39 -4.43
CA LEU A 29 -9.18 -3.16 -4.60
C LEU A 29 -9.68 -1.96 -3.77
N ILE A 30 -9.12 -1.74 -2.57
CA ILE A 30 -9.44 -0.53 -1.79
C ILE A 30 -9.13 0.72 -2.63
N ASN A 31 -7.90 0.83 -3.13
CA ASN A 31 -7.47 1.98 -3.91
C ASN A 31 -8.22 2.11 -5.25
N ASP A 32 -8.50 1.00 -5.94
CA ASP A 32 -9.25 1.00 -7.19
C ASP A 32 -10.67 1.54 -7.00
N VAL A 33 -11.36 1.12 -5.94
CA VAL A 33 -12.71 1.64 -5.64
C VAL A 33 -12.66 3.11 -5.23
N LEU A 34 -11.71 3.53 -4.39
CA LEU A 34 -11.56 4.94 -4.01
C LEU A 34 -11.34 5.83 -5.23
N ARG A 35 -10.54 5.38 -6.18
CA ARG A 35 -10.27 6.09 -7.43
C ARG A 35 -11.48 6.14 -8.36
N ARG A 36 -12.17 5.03 -8.56
CA ARG A 36 -13.40 4.95 -9.36
C ARG A 36 -14.55 5.79 -8.81
N ASP A 37 -14.54 6.05 -7.52
CA ASP A 37 -15.52 6.89 -6.83
C ASP A 37 -15.04 8.35 -6.67
N ASP A 38 -13.97 8.75 -7.37
CA ASP A 38 -13.34 10.08 -7.32
C ASP A 38 -12.99 10.56 -5.89
N ALA A 39 -12.86 9.62 -4.94
CA ALA A 39 -12.47 9.93 -3.57
C ALA A 39 -10.96 10.19 -3.43
N VAL A 40 -10.17 9.65 -4.38
CA VAL A 40 -8.73 9.85 -4.49
C VAL A 40 -8.39 10.02 -5.98
N GLN A 41 -7.64 11.07 -6.31
CA GLN A 41 -7.22 11.36 -7.67
C GLN A 41 -5.89 10.69 -8.03
N ASP A 42 -5.69 10.38 -9.33
CA ASP A 42 -4.41 9.93 -9.84
C ASP A 42 -3.33 11.02 -9.66
N PRO A 43 -2.09 10.65 -9.36
CA PRO A 43 -1.53 9.30 -9.16
C PRO A 43 -1.53 8.83 -7.69
N VAL A 44 -2.33 9.43 -6.82
CA VAL A 44 -2.30 9.18 -5.37
C VAL A 44 -2.72 7.74 -5.05
N ILE A 45 -1.92 7.05 -4.24
CA ILE A 45 -2.23 5.73 -3.68
C ILE A 45 -2.23 5.87 -2.16
N VAL A 46 -3.32 5.44 -1.51
CA VAL A 46 -3.39 5.42 -0.06
C VAL A 46 -2.76 4.12 0.44
N PRO A 47 -1.62 4.17 1.16
CA PRO A 47 -0.86 2.98 1.54
C PRO A 47 -1.45 2.28 2.79
N VAL A 48 -2.70 1.82 2.72
CA VAL A 48 -3.40 1.12 3.82
C VAL A 48 -2.61 -0.09 4.33
N SER A 49 -1.79 -0.70 3.46
CA SER A 49 -0.92 -1.82 3.85
C SER A 49 0.07 -1.48 4.95
N THR A 50 0.52 -0.23 5.04
CA THR A 50 1.48 0.19 6.08
C THR A 50 0.89 0.04 7.47
N LEU A 51 -0.40 0.32 7.66
CA LEU A 51 -1.08 0.09 8.93
C LEU A 51 -1.20 -1.39 9.26
N ILE A 52 -1.63 -2.23 8.29
CA ILE A 52 -1.84 -3.66 8.51
C ILE A 52 -0.54 -4.38 8.86
N THR A 53 0.58 -3.98 8.24
CA THR A 53 1.87 -4.66 8.38
C THR A 53 2.85 -3.99 9.33
N ARG A 54 2.49 -2.84 9.91
CA ARG A 54 3.37 -2.00 10.72
C ARG A 54 3.94 -2.70 11.94
N ASP A 55 3.05 -3.35 12.71
CA ASP A 55 3.41 -4.05 13.92
C ASP A 55 2.42 -5.17 14.26
N ALA A 56 2.78 -6.00 15.24
CA ALA A 56 1.97 -7.13 15.67
C ALA A 56 0.63 -6.73 16.31
N ALA A 57 0.49 -5.50 16.81
CA ALA A 57 -0.77 -5.03 17.41
C ALA A 57 -1.77 -4.69 16.31
N GLU A 58 -1.38 -3.93 15.30
CA GLU A 58 -2.21 -3.61 14.15
C GLU A 58 -2.62 -4.87 13.37
N GLN A 59 -1.68 -5.79 13.19
CA GLN A 59 -1.98 -7.08 12.56
C GLN A 59 -3.01 -7.89 13.36
N ARG A 60 -2.94 -7.88 14.69
CA ARG A 60 -3.97 -8.54 15.54
C ARG A 60 -5.33 -7.88 15.39
N VAL A 61 -5.40 -6.54 15.37
CA VAL A 61 -6.65 -5.81 15.14
C VAL A 61 -7.28 -6.22 13.81
N TYR A 62 -6.48 -6.24 12.75
CA TYR A 62 -6.93 -6.67 11.42
C TYR A 62 -7.39 -8.14 11.42
N ASN A 63 -6.64 -9.05 12.03
CA ASN A 63 -7.01 -10.46 12.10
C ASN A 63 -8.29 -10.67 12.91
N ASN A 64 -8.44 -9.98 14.06
CA ASN A 64 -9.66 -10.03 14.85
C ASN A 64 -10.87 -9.53 14.06
N LEU A 65 -10.68 -8.52 13.21
CA LEU A 65 -11.73 -8.04 12.31
C LEU A 65 -12.15 -9.13 11.32
N LEU A 66 -11.21 -9.83 10.70
CA LEU A 66 -11.52 -10.97 9.82
C LEU A 66 -12.25 -12.09 10.57
N ASP A 67 -11.88 -12.36 11.81
CA ASP A 67 -12.49 -13.37 12.65
C ASP A 67 -13.97 -13.08 12.97
N THR A 68 -14.41 -11.83 12.91
CA THR A 68 -15.83 -11.49 13.16
C THR A 68 -16.78 -12.15 12.16
N VAL A 69 -16.32 -12.44 10.95
CA VAL A 69 -17.06 -13.17 9.90
C VAL A 69 -16.63 -14.63 9.83
N SER A 70 -15.31 -14.87 9.79
CA SER A 70 -14.78 -16.22 9.56
C SER A 70 -15.15 -17.20 10.67
N ARG A 71 -15.03 -16.79 11.92
CA ARG A 71 -15.25 -17.68 13.07
C ARG A 71 -16.69 -18.14 13.20
N PRO A 72 -17.73 -17.27 13.17
CA PRO A 72 -19.14 -17.73 13.18
C PRO A 72 -19.46 -18.60 11.99
N LEU A 73 -18.98 -18.26 10.79
CA LEU A 73 -19.20 -19.05 9.59
C LEU A 73 -18.62 -20.46 9.72
N MET A 74 -17.35 -20.56 10.11
CA MET A 74 -16.68 -21.85 10.27
C MET A 74 -17.30 -22.67 11.42
N SER A 75 -17.78 -22.04 12.48
CA SER A 75 -18.51 -22.71 13.55
C SER A 75 -19.82 -23.29 13.09
N ALA A 76 -20.57 -22.56 12.28
CA ALA A 76 -21.85 -23.04 11.71
C ALA A 76 -21.65 -24.19 10.70
N LEU A 77 -20.48 -24.24 10.06
CA LEU A 77 -20.11 -25.26 9.08
C LEU A 77 -19.33 -26.45 9.71
N ALA A 78 -19.19 -26.48 11.04
CA ALA A 78 -18.48 -27.56 11.71
C ALA A 78 -19.10 -28.93 11.35
N GLY A 79 -18.27 -29.89 10.96
CA GLY A 79 -18.69 -31.21 10.50
C GLY A 79 -19.15 -31.28 9.03
N HIS A 80 -19.23 -30.14 8.33
CA HIS A 80 -19.61 -30.08 6.90
C HIS A 80 -18.42 -29.89 5.97
N TYR A 81 -17.20 -29.78 6.50
CA TYR A 81 -15.96 -29.71 5.71
C TYR A 81 -14.87 -30.59 6.32
N GLY A 82 -13.94 -30.99 5.48
CA GLY A 82 -12.79 -31.80 5.91
C GLY A 82 -11.84 -32.03 4.76
N PHE A 83 -10.74 -32.72 5.09
CA PHE A 83 -9.75 -33.15 4.14
C PHE A 83 -9.70 -34.68 4.11
N THR A 84 -9.74 -35.26 2.92
CA THR A 84 -9.63 -36.72 2.73
C THR A 84 -8.21 -37.13 2.34
N VAL A 85 -7.93 -38.43 2.39
CA VAL A 85 -6.66 -38.97 1.93
C VAL A 85 -6.56 -38.93 0.40
N TYR A 86 -7.70 -39.00 -0.29
CA TYR A 86 -7.78 -39.05 -1.75
C TYR A 86 -8.06 -37.66 -2.32
N GLN A 87 -7.43 -37.36 -3.46
CA GLN A 87 -7.69 -36.15 -4.23
C GLN A 87 -8.87 -36.36 -5.20
N THR A 88 -9.66 -35.33 -5.37
CA THR A 88 -10.75 -35.27 -6.34
C THR A 88 -10.44 -34.15 -7.35
N THR A 89 -10.63 -34.45 -8.64
CA THR A 89 -10.60 -33.42 -9.69
C THR A 89 -12.00 -32.84 -9.85
N TYR A 90 -12.15 -31.54 -9.60
CA TYR A 90 -13.41 -30.82 -9.72
C TYR A 90 -13.67 -30.38 -11.17
N PRO A 91 -14.93 -30.00 -11.53
CA PRO A 91 -15.29 -29.61 -12.90
C PRO A 91 -14.48 -28.44 -13.47
N ASP A 92 -13.95 -27.58 -12.62
CA ASP A 92 -13.09 -26.43 -12.95
C ASP A 92 -11.60 -26.83 -13.17
N GLY A 93 -11.29 -28.11 -13.06
CA GLY A 93 -9.93 -28.65 -13.20
C GLY A 93 -9.06 -28.57 -11.93
N ILE A 94 -9.58 -28.02 -10.84
CA ILE A 94 -8.85 -27.97 -9.56
C ILE A 94 -8.80 -29.38 -8.97
N VAL A 95 -7.59 -29.78 -8.55
CA VAL A 95 -7.35 -31.02 -7.82
C VAL A 95 -7.20 -30.72 -6.34
N SER A 96 -8.11 -31.26 -5.52
CA SER A 96 -8.10 -31.01 -4.06
C SER A 96 -8.59 -32.22 -3.30
N ASN A 97 -8.10 -32.39 -2.07
CA ASN A 97 -8.62 -33.34 -1.10
C ASN A 97 -9.62 -32.71 -0.12
N PHE A 98 -9.96 -31.45 -0.32
CA PHE A 98 -11.00 -30.76 0.46
C PHE A 98 -12.40 -31.27 0.06
N GLN A 99 -13.20 -31.59 1.06
CA GLN A 99 -14.60 -32.01 0.90
C GLN A 99 -15.50 -31.02 1.62
N PHE A 100 -16.59 -30.64 0.97
CA PHE A 100 -17.55 -29.70 1.51
C PHE A 100 -18.99 -30.12 1.20
N SER A 101 -19.82 -30.21 2.23
CA SER A 101 -21.25 -30.58 2.15
C SER A 101 -22.17 -29.53 2.78
N GLY A 102 -21.62 -28.37 3.16
CA GLY A 102 -22.34 -27.34 3.92
C GLY A 102 -22.96 -26.24 3.09
N GLU A 103 -23.14 -26.40 1.77
CA GLU A 103 -23.59 -25.34 0.87
C GLU A 103 -24.94 -24.72 1.28
N ALA A 104 -25.91 -25.54 1.65
CA ALA A 104 -27.23 -25.09 2.07
C ALA A 104 -27.20 -24.24 3.34
N ILE A 105 -26.24 -24.52 4.24
CA ILE A 105 -26.00 -23.75 5.48
C ILE A 105 -25.21 -22.48 5.19
N ALA A 106 -24.18 -22.59 4.34
CA ALA A 106 -23.31 -21.46 4.02
C ALA A 106 -24.03 -20.34 3.25
N ARG A 107 -24.89 -20.71 2.32
CA ARG A 107 -25.53 -19.76 1.38
C ARG A 107 -26.31 -18.63 2.08
N PRO A 108 -27.19 -18.86 3.07
CA PRO A 108 -27.86 -17.77 3.77
C PRO A 108 -26.91 -16.93 4.61
N LEU A 109 -25.87 -17.52 5.23
CA LEU A 109 -24.87 -16.80 6.00
C LEU A 109 -24.06 -15.84 5.13
N TRP A 110 -23.66 -16.28 3.95
CA TRP A 110 -22.97 -15.42 2.98
C TRP A 110 -23.83 -14.27 2.45
N ARG A 111 -25.13 -14.47 2.28
CA ARG A 111 -26.03 -13.42 1.79
C ARG A 111 -26.26 -12.29 2.77
N SER A 112 -26.03 -12.54 4.06
CA SER A 112 -26.36 -11.61 5.15
C SER A 112 -25.14 -11.26 6.01
N ILE A 113 -23.95 -11.22 5.42
CA ILE A 113 -22.73 -10.84 6.15
C ILE A 113 -22.85 -9.39 6.59
N ASP A 114 -22.65 -9.15 7.89
CA ASP A 114 -22.49 -7.82 8.45
C ASP A 114 -21.03 -7.35 8.32
N LEU A 115 -20.80 -6.37 7.44
CA LEU A 115 -19.51 -5.73 7.23
C LEU A 115 -19.39 -4.35 7.88
N THR A 116 -20.28 -3.99 8.79
CA THR A 116 -20.27 -2.68 9.46
C THR A 116 -18.93 -2.38 10.12
N GLN A 117 -18.38 -3.34 10.87
CA GLN A 117 -17.07 -3.18 11.52
C GLN A 117 -15.94 -3.00 10.52
N HIS A 118 -16.03 -3.62 9.35
CA HIS A 118 -15.04 -3.50 8.27
C HIS A 118 -15.07 -2.10 7.64
N VAL A 119 -16.25 -1.52 7.47
CA VAL A 119 -16.43 -0.14 7.00
C VAL A 119 -15.85 0.85 8.00
N VAL A 120 -16.14 0.68 9.29
CA VAL A 120 -15.61 1.53 10.37
C VAL A 120 -14.09 1.43 10.42
N TRP A 121 -13.55 0.20 10.40
CA TRP A 121 -12.10 -0.01 10.40
C TRP A 121 -11.44 0.60 9.18
N LEU A 122 -11.99 0.43 7.97
CA LEU A 122 -11.41 1.01 6.76
C LEU A 122 -11.44 2.53 6.80
N ALA A 123 -12.52 3.14 7.30
CA ALA A 123 -12.61 4.59 7.45
C ALA A 123 -11.52 5.13 8.39
N ASP A 124 -11.31 4.47 9.54
CA ASP A 124 -10.24 4.83 10.48
C ASP A 124 -8.85 4.61 9.87
N ALA A 125 -8.63 3.46 9.24
CA ALA A 125 -7.38 3.13 8.59
C ALA A 125 -7.01 4.16 7.49
N LEU A 126 -7.96 4.58 6.66
CA LEU A 126 -7.75 5.62 5.65
C LEU A 126 -7.42 6.96 6.30
N LYS A 127 -8.18 7.36 7.33
CA LYS A 127 -7.92 8.61 8.08
C LYS A 127 -6.51 8.62 8.67
N ARG A 128 -6.13 7.56 9.37
CA ARG A 128 -4.80 7.43 9.99
C ARG A 128 -3.69 7.43 8.94
N THR A 129 -3.85 6.66 7.86
CA THR A 129 -2.88 6.62 6.76
C THR A 129 -2.64 8.00 6.15
N ILE A 130 -3.72 8.75 5.87
CA ILE A 130 -3.62 10.10 5.33
C ILE A 130 -2.93 11.04 6.31
N HIS A 131 -3.27 10.98 7.60
CA HIS A 131 -2.71 11.89 8.60
C HIS A 131 -1.27 11.56 9.03
N GLU A 132 -0.93 10.26 9.13
CA GLU A 132 0.35 9.83 9.69
C GLU A 132 1.41 9.61 8.60
N HIS A 133 1.02 9.13 7.41
CA HIS A 133 1.96 8.74 6.37
C HIS A 133 1.97 9.70 5.18
N MET A 134 0.81 10.11 4.67
CA MET A 134 0.76 10.92 3.46
C MET A 134 1.16 12.37 3.68
N ARG A 135 1.04 12.92 4.91
CA ARG A 135 1.54 14.27 5.20
C ARG A 135 3.05 14.36 5.06
N HIS A 136 3.77 13.38 5.60
CA HIS A 136 5.23 13.33 5.47
C HIS A 136 5.65 13.13 4.01
N GLU A 137 4.98 12.23 3.31
CA GLU A 137 5.25 11.98 1.89
C GLU A 137 4.93 13.21 1.02
N ALA A 138 3.78 13.85 1.23
CA ALA A 138 3.41 15.07 0.51
C ALA A 138 4.40 16.21 0.78
N HIS A 139 4.83 16.38 2.03
CA HIS A 139 5.83 17.36 2.40
C HIS A 139 7.20 17.07 1.76
N TYR A 140 7.64 15.80 1.79
CA TYR A 140 8.85 15.37 1.12
C TYR A 140 8.79 15.62 -0.40
N LEU A 141 7.70 15.26 -1.06
CA LEU A 141 7.52 15.49 -2.49
C LEU A 141 7.52 16.99 -2.85
N GLN A 142 6.92 17.83 -2.00
CA GLN A 142 6.95 19.27 -2.16
C GLN A 142 8.38 19.83 -2.01
N GLN A 143 9.11 19.40 -1.00
CA GLN A 143 10.52 19.78 -0.80
C GLN A 143 11.38 19.32 -1.98
N HIS A 144 11.18 18.08 -2.46
CA HIS A 144 11.89 17.56 -3.61
C HIS A 144 11.62 18.36 -4.89
N ALA A 145 10.37 18.77 -5.12
CA ALA A 145 10.01 19.64 -6.25
C ALA A 145 10.65 21.04 -6.14
N GLN A 146 10.69 21.61 -4.95
CA GLN A 146 11.35 22.91 -4.70
C GLN A 146 12.87 22.81 -4.88
N ALA A 147 13.50 21.74 -4.38
CA ALA A 147 14.94 21.51 -4.58
C ALA A 147 15.27 21.33 -6.08
N ARG A 148 14.42 20.58 -6.82
CA ARG A 148 14.56 20.44 -8.28
C ARG A 148 14.50 21.80 -8.99
N ALA A 149 13.53 22.64 -8.65
CA ALA A 149 13.40 23.98 -9.23
C ALA A 149 14.63 24.84 -8.95
N ALA A 150 15.12 24.84 -7.72
CA ALA A 150 16.31 25.59 -7.34
C ALA A 150 17.57 25.11 -8.06
N ILE A 151 17.75 23.82 -8.29
CA ILE A 151 18.89 23.27 -9.03
C ILE A 151 18.80 23.67 -10.52
N LYS A 152 17.58 23.67 -11.11
CA LYS A 152 17.36 24.10 -12.48
C LYS A 152 17.75 25.57 -12.75
N GLU A 153 17.65 26.42 -11.74
CA GLU A 153 18.11 27.81 -11.86
C GLU A 153 19.65 27.93 -11.94
N MET A 154 20.37 26.91 -11.48
CA MET A 154 21.84 26.89 -11.45
C MET A 154 22.45 26.18 -12.65
N ILE A 155 21.80 25.12 -13.12
CA ILE A 155 22.28 24.27 -14.21
C ILE A 155 21.13 23.69 -15.02
N GLU A 156 21.25 23.77 -16.34
CA GLU A 156 20.29 23.17 -17.26
C GLU A 156 20.60 21.68 -17.45
N MET A 157 19.71 20.80 -16.93
CA MET A 157 19.83 19.36 -17.09
C MET A 157 18.47 18.67 -17.01
N PRO A 158 18.35 17.42 -17.52
CA PRO A 158 17.11 16.63 -17.41
C PRO A 158 16.68 16.35 -15.97
N ASP A 159 15.36 16.34 -15.72
CA ASP A 159 14.77 16.10 -14.41
C ASP A 159 15.28 14.82 -13.74
N LEU A 160 15.44 13.74 -14.52
CA LEU A 160 15.99 12.48 -14.03
C LEU A 160 17.40 12.61 -13.43
N GLN A 161 18.24 13.47 -14.00
CA GLN A 161 19.59 13.71 -13.48
C GLN A 161 19.54 14.53 -12.18
N ILE A 162 18.65 15.52 -12.13
CA ILE A 162 18.44 16.33 -10.91
C ILE A 162 17.91 15.43 -9.76
N ASP A 163 16.95 14.56 -10.04
CA ASP A 163 16.43 13.61 -9.05
C ASP A 163 17.50 12.66 -8.53
N ARG A 164 18.46 12.27 -9.38
CA ARG A 164 19.63 11.47 -8.94
C ARG A 164 20.59 12.26 -8.10
N ILE A 165 20.80 13.56 -8.39
CA ILE A 165 21.60 14.46 -7.56
C ILE A 165 21.00 14.57 -6.16
N ILE A 166 19.69 14.86 -6.06
CA ILE A 166 18.99 15.01 -4.78
C ILE A 166 19.09 13.72 -3.97
N ARG A 167 18.74 12.56 -4.57
CA ARG A 167 18.86 11.26 -3.90
C ARG A 167 20.27 10.93 -3.46
N SER A 168 21.27 11.24 -4.30
CA SER A 168 22.66 11.00 -3.95
C SER A 168 23.13 11.89 -2.78
N ALA A 169 22.69 13.14 -2.76
CA ALA A 169 22.97 14.06 -1.64
C ALA A 169 22.37 13.55 -0.32
N GLU A 170 21.11 13.08 -0.34
CA GLU A 170 20.45 12.51 0.84
C GLU A 170 21.15 11.23 1.32
N THR A 171 21.44 10.29 0.40
CA THR A 171 22.05 9.00 0.76
C THR A 171 23.49 9.12 1.25
N ASN A 172 24.26 10.09 0.70
CA ASN A 172 25.68 10.26 1.01
C ASN A 172 25.96 11.42 1.98
N GLN A 173 24.95 11.85 2.76
CA GLN A 173 25.11 12.91 3.75
C GLN A 173 25.73 14.20 3.16
N GLY A 174 25.26 14.58 1.98
CA GLY A 174 25.72 15.79 1.29
C GLY A 174 27.04 15.66 0.53
N LYS A 175 27.69 14.50 0.55
CA LYS A 175 28.95 14.30 -0.18
C LYS A 175 28.69 13.86 -1.62
N LEU A 176 29.46 14.45 -2.55
CA LEU A 176 29.42 14.01 -3.96
C LEU A 176 29.99 12.59 -4.06
N SER A 177 29.18 11.66 -4.56
CA SER A 177 29.61 10.28 -4.78
C SER A 177 30.51 10.16 -6.01
N ASN A 178 31.49 9.26 -5.98
CA ASN A 178 32.38 9.00 -7.13
C ASN A 178 31.60 8.55 -8.37
N ALA A 179 30.47 7.84 -8.20
CA ALA A 179 29.63 7.39 -9.28
C ALA A 179 28.95 8.58 -9.96
N LEU A 180 28.40 9.50 -9.19
CA LEU A 180 27.72 10.69 -9.70
C LEU A 180 28.71 11.68 -10.33
N ALA A 181 29.89 11.84 -9.77
CA ALA A 181 30.97 12.66 -10.33
C ALA A 181 31.43 12.15 -11.72
N LYS A 182 31.46 10.84 -11.93
CA LYS A 182 31.78 10.24 -13.24
C LYS A 182 30.65 10.39 -14.25
N GLU A 183 29.42 10.32 -13.79
CA GLU A 183 28.25 10.42 -14.66
C GLU A 183 27.95 11.86 -15.10
N ILE A 184 28.13 12.80 -14.17
CA ILE A 184 27.89 14.25 -14.39
C ILE A 184 29.17 15.01 -14.02
N PRO A 185 30.16 15.06 -14.91
CA PRO A 185 31.44 15.70 -14.63
C PRO A 185 31.34 17.19 -14.23
N ALA A 186 30.32 17.89 -14.72
CA ALA A 186 30.06 19.29 -14.36
C ALA A 186 29.93 19.51 -12.84
N LEU A 187 29.50 18.50 -12.07
CA LEU A 187 29.39 18.60 -10.62
C LEU A 187 30.74 18.69 -9.92
N THR A 188 31.83 18.39 -10.60
CA THR A 188 33.20 18.55 -10.08
C THR A 188 33.77 19.95 -10.29
N GLU A 189 33.06 20.82 -11.01
CA GLU A 189 33.45 22.22 -11.18
C GLU A 189 33.44 22.95 -9.84
N THR A 190 34.40 23.85 -9.68
CA THR A 190 34.64 24.55 -8.40
C THR A 190 33.37 25.30 -7.95
N GLY A 191 32.82 24.92 -6.82
CA GLY A 191 31.68 25.57 -6.17
C GLY A 191 30.29 25.14 -6.61
N LEU A 192 30.13 24.41 -7.74
CA LEU A 192 28.79 24.00 -8.21
C LEU A 192 28.14 23.01 -7.25
N TRP A 193 28.86 21.99 -6.80
CA TRP A 193 28.32 21.03 -5.83
C TRP A 193 27.93 21.72 -4.51
N ASP A 194 28.74 22.64 -4.00
CA ASP A 194 28.46 23.37 -2.75
C ASP A 194 27.23 24.26 -2.92
N ALA A 195 27.05 24.91 -4.08
CA ALA A 195 25.88 25.70 -4.39
C ALA A 195 24.60 24.81 -4.44
N ILE A 196 24.67 23.66 -5.10
CA ILE A 196 23.57 22.68 -5.13
C ILE A 196 23.24 22.19 -3.73
N MET A 197 24.25 21.83 -2.93
CA MET A 197 24.05 21.39 -1.54
C MET A 197 23.43 22.46 -0.67
N SER A 198 23.85 23.72 -0.83
CA SER A 198 23.24 24.86 -0.15
C SER A 198 21.75 25.00 -0.49
N ALA A 199 21.38 24.87 -1.77
CA ALA A 199 19.99 24.93 -2.21
C ALA A 199 19.17 23.78 -1.65
N ILE A 200 19.67 22.54 -1.71
CA ILE A 200 19.00 21.37 -1.13
C ILE A 200 18.79 21.58 0.37
N THR A 201 19.83 21.95 1.09
CA THR A 201 19.78 22.17 2.55
C THR A 201 18.79 23.26 2.93
N ALA A 202 18.75 24.37 2.18
CA ALA A 202 17.81 25.46 2.41
C ALA A 202 16.35 25.03 2.26
N VAL A 203 16.06 24.09 1.39
CA VAL A 203 14.69 23.55 1.18
C VAL A 203 14.32 22.53 2.25
N PHE A 204 15.22 21.58 2.55
CA PHE A 204 14.91 20.45 3.46
C PHE A 204 15.00 20.85 4.96
N HIS A 205 15.78 21.87 5.33
CA HIS A 205 15.89 22.35 6.72
C HIS A 205 15.02 23.58 7.06
N ARG A 206 14.31 24.16 6.10
CA ARG A 206 13.38 25.28 6.36
C ARG A 206 12.10 24.90 7.12
N ALA A 207 11.88 23.62 7.37
CA ALA A 207 10.61 23.07 7.88
C ALA A 207 10.78 22.30 9.21
N ALA A 208 11.83 22.56 9.97
CA ALA A 208 11.99 22.05 11.33
C ALA A 208 11.47 23.06 12.38
#